data_870764993999114d214dae8a988af96c
#
_entry.id   870764993999114d214dae8a988af96c
#
_cell.length_a   1.000
_cell.length_b   1.000
_cell.length_c   1.000
_cell.angle_alpha   90.00
_cell.angle_beta   90.00
_cell.angle_gamma   90.00
#
_symmetry.space_group_name_H-M   'P 1'
#
loop_
_entity.id
_entity.type
_entity.pdbx_description
1 polymer ?
#
loop_
_entity_poly.entity_id
_entity_poly.type
_entity_poly.pdbx_seq_one_letter_code
_entity_poly.pdbx_strand_id
1 'polypeptide(L)'
;HWMFLGIISQNTDRQNNSYSSTSANGWSNSPSKGYLAGKCNNKYNSSKGNISENDILNLILNCDDRIIELENECTKEKYSIPIDLDSCPFPWKLHVNFYNQNDRIRILE
;
A
#
# COMPACT_ATOMS: atom_id res chain seq x y z
N HIS A 1 13.50 2.60 -8.28
CA HIS A 1 13.42 2.57 -6.80
C HIS A 1 12.15 1.84 -6.36
N TRP A 2 12.32 0.86 -5.51
CA TRP A 2 11.20 0.06 -5.03
C TRP A 2 10.67 0.62 -3.71
N MET A 3 9.36 0.70 -3.60
CA MET A 3 8.67 1.20 -2.41
C MET A 3 7.34 0.48 -2.26
N PHE A 4 6.92 0.24 -1.02
CA PHE A 4 5.59 -0.27 -0.70
C PHE A 4 4.80 0.82 0.03
N LEU A 5 3.54 0.99 -0.33
CA LEU A 5 2.62 1.92 0.30
C LEU A 5 1.30 1.23 0.60
N GLY A 6 0.87 1.30 1.84
CA GLY A 6 -0.38 0.68 2.25
C GLY A 6 -0.65 0.84 3.73
N ILE A 7 -1.23 -0.20 4.32
CA ILE A 7 -1.55 -0.22 5.75
C ILE A 7 -1.05 -1.49 6.41
N ILE A 8 -0.86 -1.41 7.71
CA ILE A 8 -0.69 -2.57 8.59
C ILE A 8 -1.55 -2.35 9.82
N SER A 9 -1.83 -3.43 10.56
CA SER A 9 -2.42 -3.31 11.88
C SER A 9 -1.45 -2.58 12.82
N GLN A 10 -1.98 -1.74 13.70
CA GLN A 10 -1.17 -0.95 14.62
C GLN A 10 -0.25 -1.81 15.50
N ASN A 11 -0.68 -3.03 15.80
CA ASN A 11 0.07 -3.92 16.69
C ASN A 11 1.11 -4.78 15.95
N THR A 12 1.30 -4.56 14.65
CA THR A 12 2.28 -5.32 13.88
C THR A 12 3.70 -4.82 14.14
N ASP A 13 4.61 -5.74 14.42
CA ASP A 13 6.02 -5.41 14.61
C ASP A 13 6.65 -5.00 13.27
N ARG A 14 7.44 -3.93 13.32
CA ARG A 14 8.14 -3.45 12.13
C ARG A 14 9.40 -4.26 11.89
N GLN A 15 9.57 -4.69 10.64
CA GLN A 15 10.75 -5.42 10.18
C GLN A 15 11.19 -4.88 8.83
N ASN A 16 12.40 -5.24 8.40
CA ASN A 16 12.93 -4.77 7.11
C ASN A 16 12.03 -5.13 5.93
N ASN A 17 11.36 -6.27 5.99
CA ASN A 17 10.46 -6.75 4.95
C ASN A 17 9.01 -6.74 5.42
N SER A 18 8.62 -5.68 6.10
CA SER A 18 7.29 -5.61 6.71
C SER A 18 6.14 -5.61 5.69
N TYR A 19 6.42 -5.30 4.42
CA TYR A 19 5.42 -5.43 3.36
C TYR A 19 4.94 -6.89 3.19
N SER A 20 5.70 -7.85 3.65
CA SER A 20 5.32 -9.27 3.62
C SER A 20 4.71 -9.75 4.94
N SER A 21 4.51 -8.86 5.90
CA SER A 21 3.78 -9.18 7.12
C SER A 21 2.35 -9.61 6.80
N THR A 22 1.79 -10.56 7.56
CA THR A 22 0.42 -11.04 7.34
C THR A 22 -0.63 -9.95 7.47
N SER A 23 -0.32 -8.81 8.09
CA SER A 23 -1.25 -7.67 8.19
C SER A 23 -0.99 -6.59 7.14
N ALA A 24 0.00 -6.75 6.27
CA ALA A 24 0.34 -5.73 5.28
C ALA A 24 -0.56 -5.84 4.05
N ASN A 25 -1.20 -4.74 3.69
CA ASN A 25 -2.06 -4.64 2.51
C ASN A 25 -1.75 -3.32 1.81
N GLY A 26 -1.56 -3.37 0.50
CA GLY A 26 -1.23 -2.16 -0.25
C GLY A 26 -0.60 -2.47 -1.59
N TRP A 27 0.29 -1.59 -2.04
CA TRP A 27 0.86 -1.67 -3.39
C TRP A 27 2.34 -1.35 -3.38
N SER A 28 3.09 -2.05 -4.24
CA SER A 28 4.45 -1.63 -4.60
C SER A 28 4.39 -0.69 -5.81
N ASN A 29 5.46 0.06 -6.02
CA ASN A 29 5.47 1.08 -7.08
C ASN A 29 6.13 0.64 -8.38
N SER A 30 7.06 -0.30 -8.35
CA SER A 30 7.84 -0.62 -9.53
C SER A 30 8.29 -2.10 -9.52
N PRO A 31 7.52 -2.99 -10.16
CA PRO A 31 6.22 -2.77 -10.79
C PRO A 31 5.11 -2.52 -9.77
N SER A 32 4.02 -1.91 -10.23
CA SER A 32 2.87 -1.67 -9.38
C SER A 32 2.09 -2.96 -9.15
N LYS A 33 2.30 -3.56 -8.00
CA LYS A 33 1.68 -4.84 -7.62
C LYS A 33 0.87 -4.68 -6.35
N GLY A 34 -0.30 -5.31 -6.31
CA GLY A 34 -1.11 -5.37 -5.11
C GLY A 34 -0.65 -6.45 -4.16
N TYR A 35 -0.66 -6.15 -2.87
CA TYR A 35 -0.35 -7.09 -1.80
C TYR A 35 -1.53 -7.22 -0.87
N LEU A 36 -1.91 -8.45 -0.59
CA LEU A 36 -3.01 -8.78 0.30
C LEU A 36 -2.49 -9.72 1.38
N ALA A 37 -2.59 -9.30 2.64
CA ALA A 37 -2.09 -10.07 3.77
C ALA A 37 -0.61 -10.47 3.59
N GLY A 38 0.19 -9.54 3.08
CA GLY A 38 1.64 -9.73 2.90
C GLY A 38 2.03 -10.51 1.67
N LYS A 39 1.07 -10.91 0.84
CA LYS A 39 1.35 -11.71 -0.36
C LYS A 39 0.94 -10.96 -1.62
N CYS A 40 1.81 -11.00 -2.63
CA CYS A 40 1.49 -10.44 -3.93
C CYS A 40 0.28 -11.15 -4.52
N ASN A 41 -0.70 -10.38 -4.97
CA ASN A 41 -1.92 -10.91 -5.57
C ASN A 41 -2.16 -10.22 -6.90
N ASN A 42 -2.02 -10.96 -8.00
CA ASN A 42 -2.09 -10.41 -9.36
C ASN A 42 -3.42 -9.75 -9.69
N LYS A 43 -4.50 -10.13 -9.01
CA LYS A 43 -5.82 -9.52 -9.20
C LYS A 43 -5.81 -8.02 -8.92
N TYR A 44 -4.94 -7.57 -8.03
CA TYR A 44 -4.88 -6.18 -7.60
C TYR A 44 -3.70 -5.41 -8.17
N ASN A 45 -2.99 -5.98 -9.13
CA ASN A 45 -1.90 -5.30 -9.80
C ASN A 45 -2.45 -4.19 -10.71
N SER A 46 -1.65 -3.13 -10.87
CA SER A 46 -1.97 -2.11 -11.86
C SER A 46 -1.78 -2.67 -13.27
N SER A 47 -2.76 -2.42 -14.16
CA SER A 47 -2.66 -2.81 -15.57
C SER A 47 -1.95 -1.74 -16.42
N LYS A 48 -1.71 -0.54 -15.89
CA LYS A 48 -1.25 0.60 -16.68
C LYS A 48 0.15 1.07 -16.35
N GLY A 49 0.88 0.32 -15.51
CA GLY A 49 2.27 0.63 -15.26
C GLY A 49 2.57 1.03 -13.83
N ASN A 50 3.72 1.65 -13.67
CA ASN A 50 4.29 1.91 -12.37
C ASN A 50 3.90 3.28 -11.82
N ILE A 51 3.95 3.40 -10.50
CA ILE A 51 3.89 4.69 -9.84
C ILE A 51 5.26 5.34 -10.03
N SER A 52 5.25 6.57 -10.55
CA SER A 52 6.48 7.28 -10.91
C SER A 52 6.87 8.29 -9.85
N GLU A 53 8.13 8.72 -9.90
CA GLU A 53 8.62 9.80 -9.06
C GLU A 53 7.76 11.06 -9.27
N ASN A 54 7.51 11.78 -8.20
CA ASN A 54 6.67 12.99 -8.16
C ASN A 54 5.18 12.75 -8.39
N ASP A 55 4.74 11.52 -8.51
CA ASP A 55 3.31 11.24 -8.53
C ASP A 55 2.69 11.61 -7.18
N ILE A 56 1.49 12.14 -7.23
CA ILE A 56 0.70 12.45 -6.03
C ILE A 56 -0.32 11.35 -5.84
N LEU A 57 -0.27 10.71 -4.68
CA LEU A 57 -1.10 9.56 -4.37
C LEU A 57 -2.04 9.90 -3.21
N ASN A 58 -3.30 9.52 -3.35
CA ASN A 58 -4.27 9.62 -2.27
C ASN A 58 -4.57 8.22 -1.77
N LEU A 59 -4.25 7.95 -0.51
CA LEU A 59 -4.61 6.71 0.14
C LEU A 59 -5.88 6.94 0.97
N ILE A 60 -6.92 6.22 0.65
CA ILE A 60 -8.23 6.38 1.28
C ILE A 60 -8.56 5.12 2.06
N LEU A 61 -8.84 5.29 3.35
CA LEU A 61 -9.20 4.18 4.24
C LEU A 61 -10.70 4.21 4.46
N ASN A 62 -11.40 3.23 3.92
CA ASN A 62 -12.83 3.08 4.14
C ASN A 62 -13.04 1.97 5.16
N CYS A 63 -13.13 2.35 6.44
CA CYS A 63 -13.25 1.39 7.52
C CYS A 63 -14.60 0.70 7.56
N ASP A 64 -15.66 1.40 7.13
CA ASP A 64 -17.01 0.83 7.11
C ASP A 64 -17.11 -0.33 6.12
N ASP A 65 -16.55 -0.15 4.92
CA ASP A 65 -16.57 -1.17 3.88
C ASP A 65 -15.36 -2.09 3.91
N ARG A 66 -14.41 -1.82 4.80
CA ARG A 66 -13.16 -2.60 4.97
C ARG A 66 -12.38 -2.68 3.67
N ILE A 67 -12.20 -1.53 3.05
CA ILE A 67 -11.49 -1.38 1.78
C ILE A 67 -10.50 -0.25 1.91
N ILE A 68 -9.32 -0.42 1.29
CA ILE A 68 -8.42 0.70 1.07
C ILE A 68 -8.37 0.99 -0.42
N GLU A 69 -8.27 2.27 -0.76
CA GLU A 69 -8.18 2.74 -2.13
C GLU A 69 -6.94 3.59 -2.32
N LEU A 70 -6.33 3.47 -3.48
CA LEU A 70 -5.22 4.31 -3.89
C LEU A 70 -5.58 5.01 -5.19
N GLU A 71 -5.51 6.32 -5.18
CA GLU A 71 -5.72 7.12 -6.39
C GLU A 71 -4.41 7.82 -6.75
N ASN A 72 -3.98 7.67 -8.00
CA ASN A 72 -2.86 8.43 -8.54
C ASN A 72 -3.42 9.65 -9.26
N GLU A 73 -3.20 10.85 -8.70
CA GLU A 73 -3.74 12.07 -9.28
C GLU A 73 -3.16 12.39 -10.64
N CYS A 74 -1.93 11.97 -10.89
CA CYS A 74 -1.25 12.28 -12.16
C CYS A 74 -1.78 11.45 -13.31
N THR A 75 -2.10 10.19 -13.07
CA THR A 75 -2.60 9.28 -14.11
C THR A 75 -4.11 9.09 -14.07
N LYS A 76 -4.76 9.54 -13.00
CA LYS A 76 -6.20 9.36 -12.74
C LYS A 76 -6.59 7.90 -12.52
N GLU A 77 -5.64 7.04 -12.23
CA GLU A 77 -5.90 5.64 -11.95
C GLU A 77 -6.30 5.43 -10.49
N LYS A 78 -7.21 4.49 -10.29
CA LYS A 78 -7.66 4.09 -8.96
C LYS A 78 -7.53 2.60 -8.78
N TYR A 79 -7.10 2.21 -7.60
CA TYR A 79 -6.98 0.81 -7.20
C TYR A 79 -7.68 0.61 -5.87
N SER A 80 -8.23 -0.56 -5.63
CA SER A 80 -8.82 -0.87 -4.34
C SER A 80 -8.48 -2.29 -3.91
N ILE A 81 -8.34 -2.47 -2.61
CA ILE A 81 -8.05 -3.77 -2.00
C ILE A 81 -9.01 -3.98 -0.83
N PRO A 82 -9.75 -5.11 -0.82
CA PRO A 82 -10.53 -5.46 0.36
C PRO A 82 -9.61 -5.94 1.48
N ILE A 83 -9.95 -5.63 2.73
CA ILE A 83 -9.13 -5.96 3.88
C ILE A 83 -9.81 -7.02 4.72
N ASP A 84 -9.08 -8.09 5.01
CA ASP A 84 -9.52 -9.13 5.92
C ASP A 84 -9.15 -8.73 7.35
N LEU A 85 -10.16 -8.49 8.19
CA LEU A 85 -9.92 -8.07 9.56
C LEU A 85 -9.30 -9.16 10.42
N ASP A 86 -9.39 -10.43 10.01
CA ASP A 86 -8.73 -11.50 10.74
C ASP A 86 -7.21 -11.40 10.63
N SER A 87 -6.69 -10.99 9.47
CA SER A 87 -5.25 -10.81 9.27
C SER A 87 -4.77 -9.39 9.53
N CYS A 88 -5.65 -8.39 9.41
CA CYS A 88 -5.31 -6.99 9.60
C CYS A 88 -6.40 -6.30 10.44
N PRO A 89 -6.44 -6.56 11.74
CA PRO A 89 -7.45 -5.96 12.62
C PRO A 89 -7.24 -4.46 12.81
N PHE A 90 -8.32 -3.77 13.14
CA PHE A 90 -8.25 -2.37 13.54
C PHE A 90 -7.47 -2.19 14.85
N PRO A 91 -6.87 -1.03 15.07
CA PRO A 91 -6.78 0.10 14.16
C PRO A 91 -5.72 -0.12 13.08
N TRP A 92 -5.93 0.48 11.92
CA TRP A 92 -4.95 0.47 10.85
C TRP A 92 -4.05 1.69 10.95
N LYS A 93 -2.82 1.55 10.44
CA LYS A 93 -1.92 2.68 10.31
C LYS A 93 -1.25 2.66 8.94
N LEU A 94 -0.88 3.85 8.48
CA LEU A 94 -0.12 4.02 7.25
C LEU A 94 1.19 3.26 7.37
N HIS A 95 1.53 2.53 6.32
CA HIS A 95 2.78 1.80 6.27
C HIS A 95 3.50 2.06 4.96
N VAL A 96 4.75 2.51 5.06
CA VAL A 96 5.62 2.73 3.92
C VAL A 96 6.90 1.95 4.15
N ASN A 97 7.32 1.20 3.13
CA ASN A 97 8.53 0.40 3.21
C ASN A 97 9.42 0.75 2.02
N PHE A 98 10.64 1.23 2.30
CA PHE A 98 11.60 1.62 1.27
C PHE A 98 12.67 0.56 1.11
N TYR A 99 13.06 0.30 -0.14
CA TYR A 99 14.21 -0.57 -0.43
C TYR A 99 15.53 0.22 -0.30
N ASN A 100 15.58 1.44 -0.83
CA ASN A 100 16.79 2.26 -0.84
C ASN A 100 16.77 3.29 0.29
N GLN A 101 17.93 3.51 0.92
CA GLN A 101 18.06 4.43 2.06
C GLN A 101 17.70 5.87 1.71
N ASN A 102 17.92 6.27 0.46
CA ASN A 102 17.70 7.64 0.03
C ASN A 102 16.31 7.90 -0.50
N ASP A 103 15.47 6.88 -0.57
CA ASP A 103 14.08 7.05 -0.97
C ASP A 103 13.31 7.79 0.11
N ARG A 104 12.38 8.60 -0.30
CA ARG A 104 11.57 9.36 0.64
C ARG A 104 10.17 9.59 0.09
N ILE A 105 9.24 9.82 1.02
CA ILE A 105 7.87 10.17 0.72
C ILE A 105 7.54 11.45 1.48
N ARG A 106 6.71 12.29 0.89
CA ARG A 106 6.23 13.50 1.53
C ARG A 106 4.73 13.36 1.75
N ILE A 107 4.30 13.57 2.98
CA ILE A 107 2.88 13.54 3.30
C ILE A 107 2.32 14.95 3.09
N LEU A 108 1.27 15.03 2.27
CA LEU A 108 0.58 16.29 1.98
C LEU A 108 -0.75 16.28 2.72
N GLU A 109 -1.09 17.43 3.29
CA GLU A 109 -2.35 17.60 4.00
C GLU A 109 -3.28 18.56 3.27
#